data_54638e200eeafb1ad5ba9e63b3c6edcb
#
_entry.id   54638e200eeafb1ad5ba9e63b3c6edcb
#
_cell.length_a   1.000
_cell.length_b   1.000
_cell.length_c   1.000
_cell.angle_alpha   90.00
_cell.angle_beta   90.00
_cell.angle_gamma   90.00
#
_symmetry.space_group_name_H-M   'P 1'
#
loop_
_entity.id
_entity.type
_entity.pdbx_description
1 polymer ?
#
loop_
_entity_poly.entity_id
_entity_poly.type
_entity_poly.pdbx_seq_one_letter_code
_entity_poly.pdbx_strand_id
1 'polypeptide(L)'
;MLFRSQEAEIKARMGKAIELVPGKSEQYLLLSFEPDSRLWLRGDDSQPMAYLDAAIFGNEGHYGYPEFTAEVTRAFGEVLGIPAGNIYIKYEDITAWGVNGQYIDRSYFR
;
A
#
# COMPACT_ATOMS: atom_id res chain seq x y z
N MET A 1 -6.20 -16.82 6.84
CA MET A 1 -5.17 -17.34 5.92
C MET A 1 -5.26 -16.64 4.57
N LEU A 2 -4.11 -16.33 3.99
CA LEU A 2 -4.03 -15.69 2.68
C LEU A 2 -3.64 -16.73 1.65
N PHE A 3 -4.53 -16.98 0.69
CA PHE A 3 -4.24 -17.91 -0.38
C PHE A 3 -3.32 -17.28 -1.42
N ARG A 4 -2.51 -18.09 -2.08
CA ARG A 4 -1.58 -17.59 -3.08
C ARG A 4 -2.28 -16.87 -4.22
N SER A 5 -3.47 -17.36 -4.62
CA SER A 5 -4.25 -16.70 -5.68
C SER A 5 -4.74 -15.33 -5.25
N GLN A 6 -5.09 -15.18 -3.96
CA GLN A 6 -5.51 -13.89 -3.43
C GLN A 6 -4.35 -12.91 -3.38
N GLU A 7 -3.18 -13.40 -2.95
CA GLU A 7 -1.99 -12.56 -2.91
C GLU A 7 -1.64 -12.07 -4.31
N ALA A 8 -1.70 -12.95 -5.30
CA ALA A 8 -1.40 -12.58 -6.68
C ALA A 8 -2.38 -11.54 -7.22
N GLU A 9 -3.66 -11.65 -6.86
CA GLU A 9 -4.66 -10.70 -7.31
C GLU A 9 -4.47 -9.33 -6.62
N ILE A 10 -4.20 -9.33 -5.32
CA ILE A 10 -3.89 -8.09 -4.61
C ILE A 10 -2.68 -7.41 -5.23
N LYS A 11 -1.61 -8.19 -5.49
CA LYS A 11 -0.42 -7.66 -6.13
C LYS A 11 -0.74 -6.99 -7.46
N ALA A 12 -1.54 -7.64 -8.28
CA ALA A 12 -1.91 -7.09 -9.59
C ALA A 12 -2.71 -5.80 -9.44
N ARG A 13 -3.65 -5.78 -8.51
CA ARG A 13 -4.49 -4.59 -8.30
C ARG A 13 -3.70 -3.44 -7.68
N MET A 14 -2.74 -3.73 -6.81
CA MET A 14 -1.86 -2.71 -6.25
C MET A 14 -0.98 -2.11 -7.34
N GLY A 15 -0.50 -2.93 -8.27
CA GLY A 15 0.30 -2.43 -9.39
C GLY A 15 -0.45 -1.43 -10.26
N LYS A 16 -1.76 -1.62 -10.41
CA LYS A 16 -2.57 -0.65 -11.14
C LYS A 16 -2.91 0.56 -10.28
N ALA A 17 -3.24 0.31 -9.01
CA ALA A 17 -3.66 1.38 -8.10
C ALA A 17 -2.55 2.39 -7.88
N ILE A 18 -1.30 1.96 -7.85
CA ILE A 18 -0.19 2.88 -7.59
C ILE A 18 -0.06 3.94 -8.68
N GLU A 19 -0.62 3.70 -9.87
CA GLU A 19 -0.60 4.68 -10.96
C GLU A 19 -1.49 5.88 -10.66
N LEU A 20 -2.38 5.78 -9.68
CA LEU A 20 -3.17 6.92 -9.23
C LEU A 20 -2.31 7.95 -8.51
N VAL A 21 -1.15 7.53 -8.03
CA VAL A 21 -0.18 8.46 -7.44
C VAL A 21 0.72 8.95 -8.58
N PRO A 22 0.73 10.27 -8.85
CA PRO A 22 1.44 10.79 -10.02
C PRO A 22 2.91 10.38 -10.06
N GLY A 23 3.34 9.92 -11.22
CA GLY A 23 4.73 9.53 -11.44
C GLY A 23 5.12 8.17 -10.89
N LYS A 24 4.17 7.43 -10.34
CA LYS A 24 4.46 6.10 -9.78
C LYS A 24 3.97 5.01 -10.71
N SER A 25 4.64 3.86 -10.66
CA SER A 25 4.28 2.72 -11.49
C SER A 25 4.66 1.43 -10.78
N GLU A 26 4.10 0.33 -11.27
CA GLU A 26 4.40 -0.99 -10.70
C GLU A 26 5.89 -1.33 -10.82
N GLN A 27 6.57 -0.75 -11.78
CA GLN A 27 7.99 -1.03 -12.01
C GLN A 27 8.84 -0.76 -10.76
N TYR A 28 8.43 0.22 -9.95
CA TYR A 28 9.18 0.60 -8.75
C TYR A 28 8.41 0.29 -7.47
N LEU A 29 7.36 -0.51 -7.56
CA LEU A 29 6.52 -0.83 -6.42
C LEU A 29 7.07 -2.08 -5.74
N LEU A 30 7.58 -1.91 -4.53
CA LEU A 30 8.04 -3.02 -3.72
C LEU A 30 6.95 -3.38 -2.73
N LEU A 31 6.49 -4.62 -2.79
CA LEU A 31 5.43 -5.11 -1.92
C LEU A 31 5.94 -6.27 -1.07
N SER A 32 5.55 -6.30 0.19
CA SER A 32 5.72 -7.47 1.02
C SER A 32 4.39 -7.78 1.69
N PHE A 33 4.16 -9.04 1.94
CA PHE A 33 2.94 -9.51 2.59
C PHE A 33 3.32 -10.23 3.87
N GLU A 34 2.61 -9.91 4.95
CA GLU A 34 2.80 -10.58 6.22
C GLU A 34 1.46 -11.16 6.64
N PRO A 35 1.08 -12.29 6.04
CA PRO A 35 -0.18 -12.93 6.38
C PRO A 35 -0.13 -13.49 7.79
N ASP A 36 -1.31 -13.69 8.37
CA ASP A 36 -1.45 -14.29 9.70
C ASP A 36 -0.87 -13.42 10.80
N SER A 37 -0.70 -12.12 10.55
CA SER A 37 -0.31 -11.16 11.59
C SER A 37 -1.46 -11.05 12.60
N ARG A 38 -1.08 -10.91 13.86
CA ARG A 38 -2.09 -10.77 14.91
C ARG A 38 -2.42 -9.29 15.09
N LEU A 39 -3.61 -8.92 14.66
CA LEU A 39 -4.08 -7.54 14.73
C LEU A 39 -5.32 -7.45 15.63
N TRP A 40 -5.38 -6.38 16.38
CA TRP A 40 -6.52 -6.07 17.24
C TRP A 40 -7.05 -4.71 16.84
N LEU A 41 -8.35 -4.62 16.63
CA LEU A 41 -9.02 -3.38 16.29
C LEU A 41 -10.28 -3.26 17.13
N ARG A 42 -10.44 -2.14 17.79
CA ARG A 42 -11.56 -1.91 18.70
C ARG A 42 -11.67 -3.02 19.76
N GLY A 43 -10.51 -3.55 20.16
CA GLY A 43 -10.46 -4.57 21.20
C GLY A 43 -10.82 -5.97 20.72
N ASP A 44 -10.87 -6.20 19.40
CA ASP A 44 -11.34 -7.45 18.84
C ASP A 44 -10.34 -7.93 17.78
N ASP A 45 -10.00 -9.23 17.83
CA ASP A 45 -9.13 -9.84 16.85
C ASP A 45 -9.85 -10.90 16.01
N SER A 46 -11.18 -11.02 16.15
CA SER A 46 -11.96 -12.07 15.49
C SER A 46 -12.40 -11.69 14.09
N GLN A 47 -12.29 -10.41 13.69
CA GLN A 47 -12.72 -9.94 12.39
C GLN A 47 -11.55 -9.90 11.43
N PRO A 48 -11.82 -10.07 10.13
CA PRO A 48 -10.75 -9.85 9.15
C PRO A 48 -10.38 -8.39 9.12
N MET A 49 -9.08 -8.11 9.05
CA MET A 49 -8.59 -6.73 9.04
C MET A 49 -7.24 -6.67 8.33
N ALA A 50 -6.85 -5.47 7.93
CA ALA A 50 -5.58 -5.26 7.25
C ALA A 50 -4.96 -3.95 7.69
N TYR A 51 -3.65 -3.97 7.81
CA TYR A 51 -2.84 -2.78 8.06
C TYR A 51 -1.80 -2.70 6.97
N LEU A 52 -1.80 -1.57 6.24
CA LEU A 52 -0.84 -1.33 5.17
C LEU A 52 0.06 -0.18 5.59
N ASP A 53 1.35 -0.35 5.36
CA ASP A 53 2.35 0.68 5.65
C ASP A 53 2.95 1.10 4.31
N ALA A 54 2.63 2.29 3.84
CA ALA A 54 3.05 2.79 2.53
C ALA A 54 4.10 3.88 2.71
N ALA A 55 5.30 3.61 2.20
CA ALA A 55 6.40 4.56 2.22
C ALA A 55 6.57 5.09 0.79
N ILE A 56 6.41 6.40 0.61
CA ILE A 56 6.42 7.01 -0.73
C ILE A 56 7.39 8.17 -0.77
N PHE A 57 8.22 8.19 -1.81
CA PHE A 57 9.21 9.22 -2.04
C PHE A 57 8.74 10.15 -3.14
N GLY A 58 8.91 11.45 -2.94
CA GLY A 58 8.76 12.41 -4.04
C GLY A 58 7.35 12.88 -4.28
N ASN A 59 6.45 12.77 -3.30
CA ASN A 59 5.08 13.27 -3.44
C ASN A 59 4.63 13.92 -2.13
N GLU A 60 5.31 14.99 -1.75
CA GLU A 60 5.03 15.66 -0.48
C GLU A 60 3.66 16.33 -0.46
N GLY A 61 3.08 16.61 -1.62
CA GLY A 61 1.73 17.15 -1.72
C GLY A 61 0.63 16.11 -1.56
N HIS A 62 1.01 14.83 -1.49
CA HIS A 62 0.10 13.70 -1.31
C HIS A 62 -0.95 13.61 -2.42
N TYR A 63 -0.56 13.98 -3.65
CA TYR A 63 -1.49 13.91 -4.78
C TYR A 63 -1.82 12.47 -5.10
N GLY A 64 -3.11 12.19 -5.29
CA GLY A 64 -3.58 10.86 -5.62
C GLY A 64 -3.75 9.93 -4.43
N TYR A 65 -3.36 10.35 -3.22
CA TYR A 65 -3.48 9.48 -2.04
C TYR A 65 -4.94 9.17 -1.69
N PRO A 66 -5.88 10.12 -1.77
CA PRO A 66 -7.28 9.76 -1.53
C PRO A 66 -7.79 8.72 -2.51
N GLU A 67 -7.48 8.88 -3.80
CA GLU A 67 -7.90 7.94 -4.83
C GLU A 67 -7.25 6.57 -4.64
N PHE A 68 -5.95 6.56 -4.32
CA PHE A 68 -5.23 5.33 -4.05
C PHE A 68 -5.82 4.61 -2.84
N THR A 69 -6.11 5.36 -1.78
CA THR A 69 -6.71 4.80 -0.57
C THR A 69 -8.03 4.11 -0.87
N ALA A 70 -8.89 4.78 -1.65
CA ALA A 70 -10.19 4.22 -2.00
C ALA A 70 -10.04 2.95 -2.84
N GLU A 71 -9.13 2.97 -3.80
CA GLU A 71 -8.94 1.82 -4.68
C GLU A 71 -8.36 0.62 -3.94
N VAL A 72 -7.38 0.83 -3.07
CA VAL A 72 -6.79 -0.24 -2.27
C VAL A 72 -7.82 -0.83 -1.32
N THR A 73 -8.61 0.03 -0.68
CA THR A 73 -9.66 -0.44 0.22
C THR A 73 -10.67 -1.30 -0.54
N ARG A 74 -11.04 -0.87 -1.75
CA ARG A 74 -11.98 -1.63 -2.57
C ARG A 74 -11.39 -2.99 -2.94
N ALA A 75 -10.12 -3.02 -3.33
CA ALA A 75 -9.45 -4.26 -3.71
C ALA A 75 -9.42 -5.26 -2.55
N PHE A 76 -9.05 -4.80 -1.37
CA PHE A 76 -8.99 -5.68 -0.20
C PHE A 76 -10.38 -6.18 0.19
N GLY A 77 -11.40 -5.34 0.03
CA GLY A 77 -12.76 -5.77 0.29
C GLY A 77 -13.25 -6.84 -0.68
N GLU A 78 -12.98 -6.63 -1.98
CA GLU A 78 -13.44 -7.55 -3.01
C GLU A 78 -12.68 -8.88 -3.01
N VAL A 79 -11.38 -8.83 -2.81
CA VAL A 79 -10.55 -10.04 -2.89
C VAL A 79 -10.54 -10.81 -1.58
N LEU A 80 -10.46 -10.10 -0.46
CA LEU A 80 -10.26 -10.73 0.85
C LEU A 80 -11.48 -10.66 1.76
N GLY A 81 -12.52 -9.94 1.36
CA GLY A 81 -13.73 -9.84 2.17
C GLY A 81 -13.55 -9.01 3.42
N ILE A 82 -12.57 -8.11 3.45
CA ILE A 82 -12.32 -7.29 4.62
C ILE A 82 -13.20 -6.04 4.58
N PRO A 83 -14.01 -5.78 5.61
CA PRO A 83 -14.82 -4.56 5.63
C PRO A 83 -13.95 -3.31 5.59
N ALA A 84 -14.42 -2.28 4.90
CA ALA A 84 -13.65 -1.04 4.71
C ALA A 84 -13.18 -0.44 6.04
N GLY A 85 -14.03 -0.49 7.06
CA GLY A 85 -13.67 0.06 8.37
C GLY A 85 -12.59 -0.71 9.10
N ASN A 86 -12.21 -1.88 8.58
CA ASN A 86 -11.16 -2.71 9.17
C ASN A 86 -9.87 -2.66 8.36
N ILE A 87 -9.75 -1.69 7.44
CA ILE A 87 -8.57 -1.53 6.62
C ILE A 87 -7.94 -0.18 6.95
N TYR A 88 -6.72 -0.22 7.43
CA TYR A 88 -5.96 0.98 7.77
C TYR A 88 -4.76 1.08 6.85
N ILE A 89 -4.52 2.27 6.32
CA ILE A 89 -3.38 2.53 5.45
C ILE A 89 -2.61 3.70 6.05
N LYS A 90 -1.36 3.45 6.42
CA LYS A 90 -0.48 4.48 6.91
C LYS A 90 0.37 4.97 5.75
N TYR A 91 0.58 6.27 5.67
CA TYR A 91 1.44 6.88 4.67
C TYR A 91 2.63 7.53 5.35
N GLU A 92 3.78 7.31 4.77
CA GLU A 92 5.00 7.92 5.28
C GLU A 92 5.75 8.56 4.12
N ASP A 93 6.07 9.85 4.27
CA ASP A 93 6.87 10.56 3.27
C ASP A 93 8.33 10.20 3.47
N ILE A 94 8.92 9.60 2.45
CA ILE A 94 10.32 9.19 2.50
C ILE A 94 11.15 10.35 1.98
N THR A 95 12.14 10.78 2.75
CA THR A 95 13.00 11.88 2.36
C THR A 95 14.19 11.47 1.51
N ALA A 96 14.53 10.18 1.54
CA ALA A 96 15.65 9.68 0.77
C ALA A 96 15.51 8.18 0.56
N TRP A 97 15.99 7.70 -0.57
CA TRP A 97 16.04 6.27 -0.90
C TRP A 97 17.44 5.90 -1.38
N GLY A 98 17.85 4.66 -1.08
CA GLY A 98 18.94 4.03 -1.80
C GLY A 98 18.33 3.03 -2.76
N VAL A 99 18.38 3.30 -4.05
CA VAL A 99 17.75 2.47 -5.08
C VAL A 99 18.71 2.29 -6.24
N ASN A 100 18.85 1.06 -6.68
CA ASN A 100 19.70 0.74 -7.84
C ASN A 100 21.14 1.24 -7.64
N GLY A 101 21.63 1.15 -6.41
CA GLY A 101 22.99 1.58 -6.07
C GLY A 101 23.17 3.08 -6.00
N GLN A 102 22.08 3.85 -6.07
CA GLN A 102 22.14 5.31 -6.05
C GLN A 102 21.37 5.87 -4.88
N TYR A 103 21.91 6.91 -4.29
CA TYR A 103 21.22 7.67 -3.25
C TYR A 103 20.42 8.77 -3.90
N ILE A 104 19.13 8.85 -3.59
CA ILE A 104 18.26 9.90 -4.12
C ILE A 104 17.55 10.61 -2.98
N ASP A 105 17.40 11.93 -3.10
CA ASP A 105 16.67 12.75 -2.14
C ASP A 105 15.96 13.87 -2.90
N ARG A 106 15.51 14.90 -2.16
CA ARG A 106 14.76 16.01 -2.79
C ARG A 106 15.53 16.68 -3.92
N SER A 107 16.85 16.73 -3.86
CA SER A 107 17.65 17.38 -4.89
C SER A 107 17.57 16.64 -6.22
N TYR A 108 17.13 15.37 -6.21
CA TYR A 108 16.95 14.58 -7.42
C TYR A 108 15.98 15.24 -8.41
N PHE A 109 15.02 16.02 -7.90
CA PHE A 109 13.96 16.62 -8.71
C PHE A 109 14.30 18.03 -9.18
N ARG A 110 15.52 18.47 -9.01
CA ARG A 110 15.93 19.81 -9.44
C ARG A 110 16.46 19.80 -10.85
#